data_03c928d29b108baddcb8ac5c5f4f0c0d
#
_entry.id   03c928d29b108baddcb8ac5c5f4f0c0d
#
_cell.length_a   1.000
_cell.length_b   1.000
_cell.length_c   1.000
_cell.angle_alpha   90.00
_cell.angle_beta   90.00
_cell.angle_gamma   90.00
#
_symmetry.space_group_name_H-M   'P 1'
#
loop_
_entity.id
_entity.type
_entity.pdbx_description
1 polymer ?
#
loop_
_entity_poly.entity_id
_entity_poly.type
_entity_poly.pdbx_seq_one_letter_code
_entity_poly.pdbx_strand_id
1 'polypeptide(L)'
;MELLCVLAAVAALFCGCAVLTLKCRVPASVAPLTALSAIVAVLTLAAMAGVLYPAAWLLYLLCLAGGVWVAASCRGSTGAAQRLFTPGSVLFWGMALAFTGYFFVRQPMATDFDELSLWATAVKITK
;
A
#
# COMPACT_ATOMS: atom_id res chain seq x y z
N MET A 1 -10.35 10.65 11.50
CA MET A 1 -10.58 9.32 10.90
C MET A 1 -9.66 9.06 9.70
N GLU A 2 -9.40 10.04 8.85
CA GLU A 2 -8.58 9.87 7.63
C GLU A 2 -7.14 9.43 7.88
N LEU A 3 -6.46 10.02 8.88
CA LEU A 3 -5.10 9.63 9.22
C LEU A 3 -4.97 8.15 9.61
N LEU A 4 -5.94 7.64 10.38
CA LEU A 4 -5.96 6.23 10.76
C LEU A 4 -6.12 5.31 9.55
N CYS A 5 -6.96 5.68 8.58
CA CYS A 5 -7.14 4.90 7.35
C CYS A 5 -5.85 4.88 6.51
N VAL A 6 -5.15 6.02 6.41
CA VAL A 6 -3.89 6.10 5.66
C VAL A 6 -2.80 5.29 6.36
N LEU A 7 -2.66 5.42 7.67
CA LEU A 7 -1.69 4.63 8.43
C LEU A 7 -1.98 3.12 8.34
N ALA A 8 -3.24 2.73 8.38
CA ALA A 8 -3.65 1.35 8.21
C ALA A 8 -3.32 0.81 6.81
N ALA A 9 -3.51 1.61 5.75
CA ALA A 9 -3.14 1.25 4.40
C ALA A 9 -1.62 1.08 4.23
N VAL A 10 -0.83 1.99 4.80
CA VAL A 10 0.64 1.91 4.81
C VAL A 10 1.10 0.66 5.57
N ALA A 11 0.49 0.37 6.73
CA ALA A 11 0.79 -0.83 7.50
C ALA A 11 0.46 -2.12 6.72
N ALA A 12 -0.68 -2.17 6.03
CA ALA A 12 -1.05 -3.32 5.19
C ALA A 12 -0.06 -3.52 4.04
N LEU A 13 0.35 -2.44 3.37
CA LEU A 13 1.36 -2.49 2.32
C LEU A 13 2.71 -3.00 2.87
N PHE A 14 3.13 -2.51 4.03
CA PHE A 14 4.34 -2.98 4.69
C PHE A 14 4.27 -4.48 5.01
N CYS A 15 3.15 -4.95 5.53
CA CYS A 15 2.90 -6.37 5.78
C CYS A 15 2.99 -7.21 4.49
N GLY A 16 2.40 -6.75 3.39
CA GLY A 16 2.52 -7.38 2.08
C GLY A 16 3.96 -7.46 1.59
N CYS A 17 4.73 -6.38 1.73
CA CYS A 17 6.16 -6.35 1.40
C CYS A 17 6.97 -7.33 2.26
N ALA A 18 6.66 -7.45 3.56
CA ALA A 18 7.33 -8.38 4.45
C ALA A 18 7.08 -9.83 4.03
N VAL A 19 5.86 -10.19 3.62
CA VAL A 19 5.54 -11.51 3.07
C VAL A 19 6.36 -11.77 1.81
N LEU A 20 6.37 -10.85 0.85
CA LEU A 20 7.13 -11.00 -0.40
C LEU A 20 8.63 -11.17 -0.14
N THR A 21 9.19 -10.38 0.77
CA THR A 21 10.63 -10.42 1.05
C THR A 21 11.03 -11.69 1.80
N LEU A 22 10.30 -12.07 2.84
CA LEU A 22 10.71 -13.14 3.75
C LEU A 22 10.28 -14.54 3.28
N LYS A 23 9.14 -14.65 2.59
CA LYS A 23 8.62 -15.93 2.10
C LYS A 23 8.89 -16.16 0.62
N CYS A 24 8.66 -15.15 -0.22
CA CYS A 24 8.88 -15.27 -1.66
C CYS A 24 10.31 -14.92 -2.08
N ARG A 25 11.18 -14.51 -1.15
CA ARG A 25 12.59 -14.15 -1.39
C ARG A 25 12.78 -13.01 -2.40
N VAL A 26 11.79 -12.14 -2.53
CA VAL A 26 11.89 -10.93 -3.35
C VAL A 26 12.82 -9.93 -2.64
N PRO A 27 13.79 -9.30 -3.33
CA PRO A 27 14.63 -8.27 -2.73
C PRO A 27 13.79 -7.14 -2.11
N ALA A 28 14.11 -6.74 -0.87
CA ALA A 28 13.32 -5.73 -0.15
C ALA A 28 13.26 -4.37 -0.85
N SER A 29 14.25 -4.05 -1.70
CA SER A 29 14.25 -2.84 -2.52
C SER A 29 13.20 -2.87 -3.65
N VAL A 30 12.81 -4.05 -4.12
CA VAL A 30 11.85 -4.23 -5.23
C VAL A 30 10.46 -4.63 -4.70
N ALA A 31 10.40 -5.18 -3.50
CA ALA A 31 9.16 -5.68 -2.88
C ALA A 31 8.02 -4.65 -2.87
N PRO A 32 8.23 -3.35 -2.54
CA PRO A 32 7.15 -2.36 -2.54
C PRO A 32 6.55 -2.15 -3.93
N LEU A 33 7.40 -2.07 -4.97
CA LEU A 33 6.94 -1.90 -6.35
C LEU A 33 6.14 -3.14 -6.81
N THR A 34 6.65 -4.33 -6.49
CA THR A 34 5.97 -5.59 -6.82
C THR A 34 4.62 -5.69 -6.11
N ALA A 35 4.56 -5.33 -4.81
CA ALA A 35 3.33 -5.34 -4.04
C ALA A 35 2.30 -4.35 -4.61
N LEU A 36 2.71 -3.12 -4.90
CA LEU A 36 1.83 -2.11 -5.49
C LEU A 36 1.30 -2.54 -6.85
N SER A 37 2.16 -3.07 -7.73
CA SER A 37 1.76 -3.56 -9.05
C SER A 37 0.75 -4.71 -8.94
N ALA A 38 0.97 -5.64 -8.01
CA ALA A 38 0.04 -6.75 -7.78
C ALA A 38 -1.31 -6.25 -7.23
N ILE A 39 -1.30 -5.31 -6.27
CA ILE A 39 -2.50 -4.70 -5.72
C ILE A 39 -3.30 -4.00 -6.82
N VAL A 40 -2.65 -3.17 -7.64
CA VAL A 40 -3.30 -2.47 -8.74
C VAL A 40 -3.90 -3.44 -9.75
N ALA A 41 -3.15 -4.48 -10.15
CA ALA A 41 -3.65 -5.48 -11.08
C ALA A 41 -4.89 -6.22 -10.55
N VAL A 42 -4.86 -6.66 -9.29
CA VAL A 42 -5.99 -7.35 -8.64
C VAL A 42 -7.21 -6.42 -8.55
N LEU A 43 -7.02 -5.18 -8.10
CA LEU A 43 -8.12 -4.22 -7.97
C LEU A 43 -8.70 -3.82 -9.34
N THR A 44 -7.88 -3.71 -10.38
CA THR A 44 -8.35 -3.45 -11.74
C THR A 44 -9.23 -4.59 -12.25
N LEU A 45 -8.80 -5.84 -12.08
CA LEU A 45 -9.59 -7.01 -12.45
C LEU A 45 -10.89 -7.09 -11.65
N ALA A 46 -10.83 -6.81 -10.34
CA ALA A 46 -12.01 -6.77 -9.48
C ALA A 46 -13.00 -5.66 -9.87
N ALA A 47 -12.48 -4.50 -10.29
CA ALA A 47 -13.30 -3.40 -10.80
C ALA A 47 -14.03 -3.80 -12.10
N MET A 48 -13.33 -4.47 -13.02
CA MET A 48 -13.94 -4.98 -14.26
C MET A 48 -15.02 -6.02 -13.98
N ALA A 49 -14.87 -6.81 -12.91
CA ALA A 49 -15.87 -7.79 -12.47
C ALA A 49 -17.00 -7.17 -11.61
N GLY A 50 -16.96 -5.88 -11.31
CA GLY A 50 -17.96 -5.20 -10.47
C GLY A 50 -17.87 -5.53 -8.97
N VAL A 51 -16.79 -6.16 -8.52
CA VAL A 51 -16.59 -6.61 -7.13
C VAL A 51 -15.44 -5.87 -6.41
N LEU A 52 -15.19 -4.63 -6.79
CA LEU A 52 -14.07 -3.84 -6.29
C LEU A 52 -14.06 -3.72 -4.75
N TYR A 53 -15.21 -3.38 -4.16
CA TYR A 53 -15.30 -3.13 -2.72
C TYR A 53 -14.97 -4.37 -1.86
N PRO A 54 -15.61 -5.53 -2.08
CA PRO A 54 -15.25 -6.73 -1.32
C PRO A 54 -13.83 -7.22 -1.61
N ALA A 55 -13.33 -7.07 -2.84
CA ALA A 55 -11.97 -7.43 -3.20
C ALA A 55 -10.93 -6.57 -2.48
N ALA A 56 -11.17 -5.26 -2.34
CA ALA A 56 -10.29 -4.36 -1.61
C ALA A 56 -10.19 -4.75 -0.12
N TRP A 57 -11.32 -5.05 0.52
CA TRP A 57 -11.34 -5.52 1.90
C TRP A 57 -10.64 -6.86 2.08
N LEU A 58 -10.89 -7.80 1.18
CA LEU A 58 -10.25 -9.12 1.22
C LEU A 58 -8.73 -8.99 1.06
N LEU A 59 -8.27 -8.17 0.12
CA LEU A 59 -6.84 -7.92 -0.11
C LEU A 59 -6.19 -7.28 1.12
N TYR A 60 -6.85 -6.31 1.72
CA TYR A 60 -6.40 -5.66 2.94
C TYR A 60 -6.22 -6.65 4.09
N LEU A 61 -7.23 -7.49 4.34
CA LEU A 61 -7.19 -8.52 5.39
C LEU A 61 -6.10 -9.57 5.10
N LEU A 62 -5.91 -9.98 3.84
CA LEU A 62 -4.85 -10.90 3.45
C LEU A 62 -3.45 -10.33 3.72
N CYS A 63 -3.23 -9.05 3.42
CA CYS A 63 -1.96 -8.38 3.71
C CYS A 63 -1.68 -8.36 5.22
N LEU A 64 -2.66 -7.99 6.03
CA LEU A 64 -2.51 -7.96 7.50
C LEU A 64 -2.28 -9.37 8.08
N ALA A 65 -3.09 -10.35 7.68
CA ALA A 65 -2.94 -11.73 8.12
C ALA A 65 -1.58 -12.32 7.73
N GLY A 66 -1.12 -12.03 6.50
CA GLY A 66 0.20 -12.40 6.03
C GLY A 66 1.32 -11.78 6.87
N GLY A 67 1.19 -10.51 7.22
CA GLY A 67 2.13 -9.81 8.09
C GLY A 67 2.21 -10.43 9.49
N VAL A 68 1.07 -10.71 10.10
CA VAL A 68 0.98 -11.40 11.41
C VAL A 68 1.62 -12.79 11.32
N TRP A 69 1.31 -13.55 10.28
CA TRP A 69 1.89 -14.88 10.06
C TRP A 69 3.41 -14.84 9.91
N VAL A 70 3.94 -13.87 9.14
CA VAL A 70 5.39 -13.69 8.98
C VAL A 70 6.03 -13.27 10.31
N ALA A 71 5.43 -12.34 11.05
CA ALA A 71 5.93 -11.91 12.35
C ALA A 71 5.99 -13.08 13.35
N ALA A 72 4.96 -13.93 13.37
CA ALA A 72 4.93 -15.12 14.20
C ALA A 72 5.99 -16.17 13.78
N SER A 73 6.16 -16.38 12.46
CA SER A 73 7.11 -17.36 11.91
C SER A 73 8.57 -16.92 12.04
N CYS A 74 8.85 -15.63 12.11
CA CYS A 74 10.20 -15.07 12.18
C CYS A 74 10.60 -14.63 13.60
N ARG A 75 9.80 -14.95 14.61
CA ARG A 75 10.15 -14.69 16.02
C ARG A 75 11.47 -15.42 16.34
N GLY A 76 12.49 -14.64 16.73
CA GLY A 76 13.83 -15.15 17.05
C GLY A 76 14.83 -15.23 15.87
N SER A 77 14.43 -14.88 14.66
CA SER A 77 15.34 -14.82 13.50
C SER A 77 15.98 -13.44 13.39
N THR A 78 17.22 -13.30 13.87
CA THR A 78 17.99 -12.04 13.78
C THR A 78 18.26 -11.58 12.35
N GLY A 79 18.21 -12.47 11.36
CA GLY A 79 18.42 -12.13 9.95
C GLY A 79 17.18 -11.56 9.22
N ALA A 80 15.97 -11.69 9.80
CA ALA A 80 14.75 -11.20 9.15
C ALA A 80 14.74 -9.66 9.04
N ALA A 81 15.15 -8.98 10.09
CA ALA A 81 15.23 -7.51 10.11
C ALA A 81 16.23 -6.99 9.06
N GLN A 82 17.40 -7.60 8.95
CA GLN A 82 18.40 -7.20 7.95
C GLN A 82 17.92 -7.39 6.51
N ARG A 83 17.09 -8.39 6.26
CA ARG A 83 16.50 -8.62 4.94
C ARG A 83 15.41 -7.61 4.60
N LEU A 84 14.66 -7.13 5.58
CA LEU A 84 13.59 -6.14 5.39
C LEU A 84 14.14 -4.72 5.26
N PHE A 85 15.12 -4.36 6.11
CA PHE A 85 15.68 -3.01 6.18
C PHE A 85 16.97 -2.89 5.35
N THR A 86 16.85 -3.05 4.03
CA THR A 86 17.92 -2.70 3.10
C THR A 86 17.92 -1.18 2.85
N PRO A 87 19.06 -0.56 2.45
CA PRO A 87 19.11 0.88 2.17
C PRO A 87 18.02 1.35 1.20
N GLY A 88 17.73 0.57 0.16
CA GLY A 88 16.67 0.88 -0.81
C GLY A 88 15.27 0.82 -0.21
N SER A 89 14.98 -0.16 0.67
CA SER A 89 13.67 -0.23 1.32
C SER A 89 13.49 0.89 2.35
N VAL A 90 14.53 1.25 3.09
CA VAL A 90 14.50 2.37 4.04
C VAL A 90 14.24 3.69 3.33
N LEU A 91 14.91 3.92 2.20
CA LEU A 91 14.69 5.11 1.38
C LEU A 91 13.25 5.16 0.85
N PHE A 92 12.73 4.04 0.33
CA PHE A 92 11.35 3.97 -0.15
C PHE A 92 10.34 4.31 0.96
N TRP A 93 10.46 3.67 2.13
CA TRP A 93 9.53 3.92 3.24
C TRP A 93 9.67 5.33 3.82
N GLY A 94 10.89 5.86 3.86
CA GLY A 94 11.15 7.25 4.25
C GLY A 94 10.46 8.23 3.31
N MET A 95 10.59 8.04 2.00
CA MET A 95 9.88 8.85 1.00
C MET A 95 8.36 8.68 1.10
N ALA A 96 7.86 7.46 1.22
CA ALA A 96 6.43 7.19 1.36
C ALA A 96 5.83 7.91 2.58
N LEU A 97 6.51 7.87 3.73
CA LEU A 97 6.07 8.58 4.93
C LEU A 97 6.16 10.10 4.76
N ALA A 98 7.22 10.61 4.13
CA ALA A 98 7.37 12.05 3.85
C ALA A 98 6.26 12.56 2.92
N PHE A 99 5.95 11.84 1.84
CA PHE A 99 4.84 12.18 0.95
C PHE A 99 3.50 12.09 1.67
N THR A 100 3.25 11.04 2.44
CA THR A 100 2.03 10.89 3.23
C THR A 100 1.87 12.07 4.20
N GLY A 101 2.93 12.44 4.92
CA GLY A 101 2.93 13.60 5.82
C GLY A 101 2.69 14.91 5.08
N TYR A 102 3.35 15.11 3.93
CA TYR A 102 3.16 16.30 3.10
C TYR A 102 1.71 16.44 2.63
N PHE A 103 1.12 15.38 2.07
CA PHE A 103 -0.26 15.38 1.61
C PHE A 103 -1.25 15.56 2.76
N PHE A 104 -0.96 15.00 3.92
CA PHE A 104 -1.79 15.18 5.11
C PHE A 104 -1.80 16.63 5.62
N VAL A 105 -0.62 17.28 5.67
CA VAL A 105 -0.48 18.66 6.17
C VAL A 105 -1.00 19.67 5.15
N ARG A 106 -0.71 19.48 3.87
CA ARG A 106 -1.09 20.42 2.82
C ARG A 106 -2.52 20.25 2.37
N GLN A 107 -3.10 19.04 2.55
CA GLN A 107 -4.44 18.70 2.06
C GLN A 107 -4.68 19.31 0.68
N PRO A 108 -3.86 18.97 -0.33
CA PRO A 108 -4.01 19.55 -1.65
C PRO A 108 -5.41 19.21 -2.14
N MET A 109 -6.32 20.17 -2.02
CA MET A 109 -7.60 20.08 -2.71
C MET A 109 -7.33 20.04 -4.20
N ALA A 110 -8.20 19.40 -4.95
CA ALA A 110 -8.22 19.46 -6.42
C ALA A 110 -8.23 20.93 -6.87
N THR A 111 -7.05 21.53 -6.96
CA THR A 111 -6.88 22.95 -7.30
C THR A 111 -6.42 23.15 -8.73
N ASP A 112 -5.87 22.09 -9.33
CA ASP A 112 -5.40 22.14 -10.70
C ASP A 112 -6.57 22.02 -11.69
N PHE A 113 -6.46 22.74 -12.78
CA PHE A 113 -7.49 22.82 -13.82
C PHE A 113 -7.92 21.43 -14.34
N ASP A 114 -6.99 20.49 -14.47
CA ASP A 114 -7.29 19.14 -14.93
C ASP A 114 -8.13 18.35 -13.92
N GLU A 115 -7.88 18.52 -12.62
CA GLU A 115 -8.67 17.88 -11.58
C GLU A 115 -10.06 18.50 -11.46
N LEU A 116 -10.16 19.82 -11.56
CA LEU A 116 -11.46 20.51 -11.52
C LEU A 116 -12.30 20.26 -12.76
N SER A 117 -11.69 20.23 -13.96
CA SER A 117 -12.43 20.09 -15.21
C SER A 117 -12.80 18.65 -15.56
N LEU A 118 -11.90 17.69 -15.31
CA LEU A 118 -12.12 16.28 -15.67
C LEU A 118 -12.72 15.46 -14.52
N TRP A 119 -12.09 15.47 -13.35
CA TRP A 119 -12.51 14.61 -12.25
C TRP A 119 -13.70 15.15 -11.47
N ALA A 120 -13.75 16.44 -11.16
CA ALA A 120 -14.88 17.03 -10.47
C ALA A 120 -16.15 16.99 -11.32
N THR A 121 -16.03 17.12 -12.64
CA THR A 121 -17.16 16.97 -13.57
C THR A 121 -17.61 15.52 -13.67
N ALA A 122 -16.68 14.56 -13.76
CA ALA A 122 -17.00 13.13 -13.79
C ALA A 122 -17.73 12.69 -12.52
N VAL A 123 -17.29 13.14 -11.34
CA VAL A 123 -17.96 12.83 -10.06
C VAL A 123 -19.36 13.44 -9.96
N LYS A 124 -19.60 14.62 -10.57
CA LYS A 124 -20.94 15.24 -10.61
C LYS A 124 -21.92 14.50 -11.52
N ILE A 125 -21.43 13.90 -12.61
CA ILE A 125 -22.30 13.21 -13.57
C ILE A 125 -22.71 11.82 -13.04
N THR A 126 -21.93 11.23 -12.14
CA THR A 126 -22.19 9.89 -11.58
C THR A 126 -23.06 9.88 -10.33
N LYS A 127 -23.52 11.05 -9.84
CA LYS A 127 -24.54 11.19 -8.81
C LYS A 127 -25.90 11.45 -9.42
#